data_abafd3a1f36a08330824762e62150267
#
_entry.id   abafd3a1f36a08330824762e62150267
#
_cell.length_a   1.000
_cell.length_b   1.000
_cell.length_c   1.000
_cell.angle_alpha   90.00
_cell.angle_beta   90.00
_cell.angle_gamma   90.00
#
_symmetry.space_group_name_H-M   'P 1'
#
loop_
_entity.id
_entity.type
_entity.pdbx_description
1 polymer ?
#
loop_
_entity_poly.entity_id
_entity_poly.type
_entity_poly.pdbx_seq_one_letter_code
_entity_poly.pdbx_strand_id
1 'polypeptide(L)'
;MSDQPHGFNGQNQGPKPSELVLAALAACQETTYRIYAEDMGINIDAISVELTGTQDLRGFMALSEEVPAGFANITGTVFIQSEASKSDLELLQKRVDKYCPVLDDLKRPVDVNLTVEKLIRESE
;
A
#
# COMPACT_ATOMS: atom_id res chain seq x y z
N MET A 1 11.13 -11.19 2.13
CA MET A 1 12.23 -10.26 2.38
C MET A 1 12.34 -9.28 1.22
N SER A 2 12.53 -8.03 1.48
CA SER A 2 12.70 -7.03 0.43
C SER A 2 14.18 -6.66 0.27
N ASP A 3 14.53 -6.23 -0.93
CA ASP A 3 15.91 -5.91 -1.28
C ASP A 3 15.96 -4.61 -2.07
N GLN A 4 17.05 -3.91 -1.99
CA GLN A 4 17.21 -2.67 -2.74
C GLN A 4 17.74 -2.99 -4.15
N PRO A 5 17.46 -2.12 -5.13
CA PRO A 5 18.09 -2.28 -6.43
C PRO A 5 19.60 -2.19 -6.35
N HIS A 6 20.29 -2.73 -7.33
CA HIS A 6 21.73 -2.52 -7.46
C HIS A 6 21.99 -1.01 -7.47
N GLY A 7 23.04 -0.55 -6.93
CA GLY A 7 23.32 0.85 -6.77
C GLY A 7 22.92 1.41 -5.41
N PHE A 8 22.12 0.65 -4.65
CA PHE A 8 21.71 1.01 -3.29
C PHE A 8 22.10 -0.09 -2.30
N ASN A 9 23.16 -0.82 -2.61
CA ASN A 9 23.67 -1.93 -1.80
C ASN A 9 22.76 -3.14 -1.74
N GLY A 10 21.73 -3.19 -2.54
CA GLY A 10 20.87 -4.35 -2.64
C GLY A 10 21.24 -5.21 -3.82
N GLN A 11 20.69 -6.40 -3.88
CA GLN A 11 20.91 -7.35 -4.97
C GLN A 11 19.71 -7.49 -5.90
N ASN A 12 18.67 -6.72 -5.66
CA ASN A 12 17.46 -6.72 -6.47
C ASN A 12 16.84 -8.11 -6.59
N GLN A 13 16.85 -8.88 -5.50
CA GLN A 13 16.38 -10.26 -5.48
C GLN A 13 15.00 -10.44 -4.89
N GLY A 14 14.43 -9.42 -4.33
CA GLY A 14 13.10 -9.47 -3.74
C GLY A 14 12.32 -8.21 -4.08
N PRO A 15 11.07 -8.11 -3.61
CA PRO A 15 10.32 -6.89 -3.82
C PRO A 15 10.99 -5.72 -3.12
N LYS A 16 10.95 -4.56 -3.76
CA LYS A 16 11.41 -3.33 -3.13
C LYS A 16 10.51 -2.98 -1.95
N PRO A 17 11.02 -2.30 -0.92
CA PRO A 17 10.18 -1.90 0.21
C PRO A 17 8.89 -1.18 -0.20
N SER A 18 8.95 -0.29 -1.18
CA SER A 18 7.77 0.40 -1.67
C SER A 18 6.76 -0.55 -2.32
N GLU A 19 7.21 -1.63 -2.95
CA GLU A 19 6.32 -2.64 -3.50
C GLU A 19 5.57 -3.39 -2.41
N LEU A 20 6.17 -3.55 -1.24
CA LEU A 20 5.49 -4.15 -0.09
C LEU A 20 4.35 -3.28 0.42
N VAL A 21 4.50 -1.96 0.32
CA VAL A 21 3.42 -1.04 0.67
C VAL A 21 2.23 -1.25 -0.27
N LEU A 22 2.49 -1.37 -1.58
CA LEU A 22 1.44 -1.62 -2.56
C LEU A 22 0.79 -2.99 -2.33
N ALA A 23 1.59 -4.02 -2.01
CA ALA A 23 1.06 -5.34 -1.71
C ALA A 23 0.16 -5.32 -0.48
N ALA A 24 0.56 -4.58 0.55
CA ALA A 24 -0.24 -4.43 1.76
C ALA A 24 -1.57 -3.75 1.46
N LEU A 25 -1.55 -2.69 0.65
CA LEU A 25 -2.78 -2.00 0.26
C LEU A 25 -3.70 -2.92 -0.55
N ALA A 26 -3.15 -3.66 -1.51
CA ALA A 26 -3.94 -4.57 -2.33
C ALA A 26 -4.59 -5.67 -1.47
N ALA A 27 -3.83 -6.26 -0.56
CA ALA A 27 -4.35 -7.30 0.33
C ALA A 27 -5.43 -6.74 1.26
N CYS A 28 -5.22 -5.54 1.78
CA CYS A 28 -6.19 -4.91 2.67
C CYS A 28 -7.47 -4.55 1.92
N GLN A 29 -7.36 -4.05 0.70
CA GLN A 29 -8.53 -3.75 -0.14
C GLN A 29 -9.32 -5.02 -0.40
N GLU A 30 -8.67 -6.10 -0.83
CA GLU A 30 -9.35 -7.36 -1.10
C GLU A 30 -10.10 -7.87 0.13
N THR A 31 -9.43 -7.91 1.27
CA THR A 31 -10.03 -8.38 2.52
C THR A 31 -11.19 -7.49 2.93
N THR A 32 -11.03 -6.18 2.86
CA THR A 32 -12.05 -5.22 3.29
C THR A 32 -13.29 -5.30 2.39
N TYR A 33 -13.08 -5.44 1.07
CA TYR A 33 -14.20 -5.64 0.14
C TYR A 33 -15.00 -6.89 0.50
N ARG A 34 -14.34 -8.01 0.80
CA ARG A 34 -15.03 -9.23 1.14
C ARG A 34 -15.81 -9.09 2.44
N ILE A 35 -15.24 -8.45 3.44
CA ILE A 35 -15.91 -8.27 4.74
C ILE A 35 -17.17 -7.41 4.59
N TYR A 36 -17.05 -6.26 3.94
CA TYR A 36 -18.20 -5.37 3.81
C TYR A 36 -19.21 -5.84 2.78
N ALA A 37 -18.78 -6.58 1.76
CA ALA A 37 -19.73 -7.21 0.84
C ALA A 37 -20.64 -8.20 1.56
N GLU A 38 -20.06 -9.01 2.44
CA GLU A 38 -20.84 -9.96 3.24
C GLU A 38 -21.85 -9.21 4.12
N ASP A 39 -21.40 -8.15 4.78
CA ASP A 39 -22.29 -7.34 5.63
C ASP A 39 -23.44 -6.71 4.84
N MET A 40 -23.19 -6.35 3.59
CA MET A 40 -24.20 -5.72 2.72
C MET A 40 -24.99 -6.70 1.89
N GLY A 41 -24.77 -8.01 2.06
CA GLY A 41 -25.48 -9.03 1.29
C GLY A 41 -25.05 -9.11 -0.17
N ILE A 42 -23.85 -8.66 -0.50
CA ILE A 42 -23.30 -8.69 -1.86
C ILE A 42 -22.42 -9.91 -2.00
N ASN A 43 -22.69 -10.73 -3.02
CA ASN A 43 -21.86 -11.89 -3.32
C ASN A 43 -20.75 -11.51 -4.29
N ILE A 44 -19.49 -11.76 -3.90
CA ILE A 44 -18.34 -11.54 -4.76
C ILE A 44 -17.83 -12.88 -5.25
N ASP A 45 -17.92 -13.12 -6.56
CA ASP A 45 -17.45 -14.36 -7.17
C ASP A 45 -15.93 -14.36 -7.30
N ALA A 46 -15.36 -13.22 -7.65
CA ALA A 46 -13.91 -13.06 -7.76
C ALA A 46 -13.55 -11.59 -7.55
N ILE A 47 -12.37 -11.36 -7.01
CA ILE A 47 -11.84 -10.01 -6.83
C ILE A 47 -10.34 -10.02 -7.08
N SER A 48 -9.86 -9.00 -7.77
CA SER A 48 -8.42 -8.75 -7.93
C SER A 48 -8.16 -7.26 -7.83
N VAL A 49 -6.97 -6.90 -7.36
CA VAL A 49 -6.59 -5.52 -7.17
C VAL A 49 -5.25 -5.29 -7.88
N GLU A 50 -5.21 -4.33 -8.78
CA GLU A 50 -3.99 -3.93 -9.48
C GLU A 50 -3.64 -2.50 -9.08
N LEU A 51 -2.43 -2.31 -8.57
CA LEU A 51 -1.98 -1.00 -8.10
C LEU A 51 -0.66 -0.63 -8.75
N THR A 52 -0.49 0.68 -8.97
CA THR A 52 0.75 1.25 -9.47
C THR A 52 1.11 2.45 -8.62
N GLY A 53 2.35 2.51 -8.16
CA GLY A 53 2.86 3.65 -7.44
C GLY A 53 3.93 4.35 -8.26
N THR A 54 3.95 5.66 -8.21
CA THR A 54 4.95 6.48 -8.87
C THR A 54 5.86 7.10 -7.83
N GLN A 55 7.16 6.94 -8.01
CA GLN A 55 8.17 7.40 -7.08
C GLN A 55 9.27 8.13 -7.84
N ASP A 56 9.67 9.29 -7.35
CA ASP A 56 10.78 10.05 -7.92
C ASP A 56 11.99 9.90 -6.99
N LEU A 57 13.02 9.23 -7.46
CA LEU A 57 14.20 8.92 -6.64
C LEU A 57 14.97 10.15 -6.17
N ARG A 58 14.75 11.32 -6.78
CA ARG A 58 15.40 12.54 -6.31
C ARG A 58 15.02 12.87 -4.88
N GLY A 59 13.81 12.50 -4.45
CA GLY A 59 13.40 12.67 -3.05
C GLY A 59 14.17 11.76 -2.11
N PHE A 60 14.26 10.48 -2.45
CA PHE A 60 15.00 9.52 -1.64
C PHE A 60 16.50 9.83 -1.57
N MET A 61 17.07 10.27 -2.68
CA MET A 61 18.50 10.56 -2.77
C MET A 61 18.88 11.98 -2.31
N ALA A 62 17.92 12.70 -1.77
CA ALA A 62 18.13 14.07 -1.25
C ALA A 62 18.60 15.06 -2.32
N LEU A 63 18.20 14.83 -3.58
CA LEU A 63 18.57 15.71 -4.68
C LEU A 63 17.57 16.85 -4.88
N SER A 64 16.40 16.78 -4.25
CA SER A 64 15.41 17.84 -4.32
C SER A 64 14.58 17.85 -3.05
N GLU A 65 14.42 19.00 -2.44
CA GLU A 65 13.61 19.15 -1.23
C GLU A 65 12.12 19.19 -1.54
N GLU A 66 11.75 19.48 -2.80
CA GLU A 66 10.37 19.58 -3.21
C GLU A 66 9.76 18.23 -3.59
N VAL A 67 10.60 17.22 -3.85
CA VAL A 67 10.16 15.88 -4.24
C VAL A 67 10.06 15.01 -2.99
N PRO A 68 8.91 14.39 -2.73
CA PRO A 68 8.79 13.50 -1.58
C PRO A 68 9.70 12.27 -1.74
N ALA A 69 10.18 11.74 -0.62
CA ALA A 69 11.00 10.53 -0.63
C ALA A 69 10.17 9.29 -0.99
N GLY A 70 8.90 9.30 -0.67
CA GLY A 70 8.00 8.18 -0.94
C GLY A 70 7.22 8.34 -2.24
N PHE A 71 6.06 7.69 -2.30
CA PHE A 71 5.22 7.75 -3.49
C PHE A 71 4.70 9.17 -3.75
N ALA A 72 4.79 9.60 -5.00
CA ALA A 72 4.11 10.81 -5.46
C ALA A 72 2.60 10.55 -5.59
N ASN A 73 2.23 9.36 -6.05
CA ASN A 73 0.84 8.93 -6.09
C ASN A 73 0.78 7.40 -6.16
N ILE A 74 -0.41 6.89 -5.87
CA ILE A 74 -0.75 5.49 -6.04
C ILE A 74 -2.08 5.46 -6.76
N THR A 75 -2.15 4.71 -7.86
CA THR A 75 -3.37 4.53 -8.63
C THR A 75 -3.62 3.04 -8.85
N GLY A 76 -4.83 2.72 -9.20
CA GLY A 76 -5.12 1.32 -9.49
C GLY A 76 -6.60 1.06 -9.69
N THR A 77 -6.92 -0.22 -9.83
CA THR A 77 -8.28 -0.66 -10.10
C THR A 77 -8.57 -1.91 -9.30
N VAL A 78 -9.76 -1.95 -8.74
CA VAL A 78 -10.30 -3.14 -8.10
C VAL A 78 -11.28 -3.79 -9.10
N PHE A 79 -10.99 -5.02 -9.49
CA PHE A 79 -11.82 -5.78 -10.42
C PHE A 79 -12.69 -6.74 -9.62
N ILE A 80 -14.00 -6.61 -9.75
CA ILE A 80 -14.95 -7.43 -9.00
C ILE A 80 -15.86 -8.15 -9.98
N GLN A 81 -15.93 -9.48 -9.87
CA GLN A 81 -16.93 -10.28 -10.56
C GLN A 81 -18.07 -10.53 -9.60
N SER A 82 -19.25 -10.04 -9.92
CA SER A 82 -20.43 -10.13 -9.05
C SER A 82 -21.68 -9.87 -9.87
N GLU A 83 -22.79 -10.43 -9.42
CA GLU A 83 -24.11 -10.15 -10.02
C GLU A 83 -24.75 -8.90 -9.43
N ALA A 84 -24.11 -8.27 -8.43
CA ALA A 84 -24.62 -7.05 -7.83
C ALA A 84 -24.67 -5.91 -8.86
N SER A 85 -25.60 -4.99 -8.66
CA SER A 85 -25.72 -3.83 -9.54
C SER A 85 -24.50 -2.92 -9.40
N LYS A 86 -24.27 -2.11 -10.42
CA LYS A 86 -23.17 -1.13 -10.38
C LYS A 86 -23.35 -0.17 -9.21
N SER A 87 -24.58 0.25 -8.92
CA SER A 87 -24.83 1.15 -7.80
C SER A 87 -24.52 0.51 -6.45
N ASP A 88 -24.81 -0.79 -6.29
CA ASP A 88 -24.47 -1.51 -5.06
C ASP A 88 -22.96 -1.63 -4.91
N LEU A 89 -22.23 -1.88 -6.00
CA LEU A 89 -20.77 -1.95 -5.95
C LEU A 89 -20.16 -0.59 -5.64
N GLU A 90 -20.76 0.51 -6.11
CA GLU A 90 -20.31 1.85 -5.77
C GLU A 90 -20.50 2.17 -4.28
N LEU A 91 -21.63 1.74 -3.71
CA LEU A 91 -21.86 1.88 -2.27
C LEU A 91 -20.86 1.06 -1.47
N LEU A 92 -20.55 -0.15 -1.94
CA LEU A 92 -19.54 -1.00 -1.33
C LEU A 92 -18.18 -0.32 -1.36
N GLN A 93 -17.79 0.25 -2.49
CA GLN A 93 -16.53 0.96 -2.62
C GLN A 93 -16.41 2.11 -1.64
N LYS A 94 -17.45 2.91 -1.50
CA LYS A 94 -17.44 4.03 -0.55
C LYS A 94 -17.19 3.55 0.86
N ARG A 95 -17.80 2.45 1.24
CA ARG A 95 -17.64 1.89 2.58
C ARG A 95 -16.23 1.34 2.78
N VAL A 96 -15.71 0.62 1.79
CA VAL A 96 -14.35 0.08 1.85
C VAL A 96 -13.33 1.21 1.94
N ASP A 97 -13.46 2.24 1.11
CA ASP A 97 -12.51 3.34 1.09
C ASP A 97 -12.50 4.12 2.41
N LYS A 98 -13.63 4.14 3.11
CA LYS A 98 -13.72 4.80 4.40
C LYS A 98 -13.04 4.00 5.52
N TYR A 99 -13.10 2.68 5.46
CA TYR A 99 -12.71 1.83 6.58
C TYR A 99 -11.52 0.90 6.30
N CYS A 100 -10.92 0.94 5.12
CA CYS A 100 -9.73 0.16 4.83
C CYS A 100 -8.54 0.70 5.63
N PRO A 101 -7.99 -0.07 6.57
CA PRO A 101 -6.94 0.46 7.46
C PRO A 101 -5.68 0.93 6.73
N VAL A 102 -5.20 0.15 5.77
CA VAL A 102 -3.97 0.54 5.05
C VAL A 102 -4.21 1.77 4.18
N LEU A 103 -5.38 1.86 3.54
CA LEU A 103 -5.72 3.05 2.77
C LEU A 103 -5.79 4.28 3.68
N ASP A 104 -6.37 4.14 4.86
CA ASP A 104 -6.41 5.22 5.83
C ASP A 104 -5.00 5.66 6.23
N ASP A 105 -4.11 4.69 6.48
CA ASP A 105 -2.71 4.98 6.81
C ASP A 105 -2.02 5.78 5.72
N LEU A 106 -2.35 5.52 4.46
CA LEU A 106 -1.71 6.19 3.33
C LEU A 106 -2.33 7.56 3.02
N LYS A 107 -3.57 7.79 3.44
CA LYS A 107 -4.29 9.02 3.10
C LYS A 107 -4.22 10.10 4.17
N ARG A 108 -3.78 9.78 5.36
CA ARG A 108 -3.60 10.77 6.42
C ARG A 108 -2.24 10.59 7.08
N PRO A 109 -1.67 11.65 7.66
CA PRO A 109 -0.41 11.51 8.37
C PRO A 109 -0.59 10.64 9.62
N VAL A 110 0.23 9.59 9.73
CA VAL A 110 0.27 8.73 10.90
C VAL A 110 1.42 9.20 11.77
N ASP A 111 1.19 9.28 13.08
CA ASP A 111 2.25 9.67 14.00
C ASP A 111 3.23 8.50 14.17
N VAL A 112 4.44 8.66 13.64
CA VAL A 112 5.46 7.61 13.65
C VAL A 112 6.69 8.15 14.37
N ASN A 113 7.12 7.44 15.40
CA ASN A 113 8.26 7.84 16.21
C ASN A 113 9.28 6.70 16.25
N LEU A 114 10.47 6.97 15.77
CA LEU A 114 11.55 6.00 15.70
C LEU A 114 12.77 6.54 16.47
N THR A 115 13.43 5.66 17.18
CA THR A 115 14.62 6.02 17.94
C THR A 115 15.81 5.19 17.48
N VAL A 116 17.02 5.70 17.73
CA VAL A 116 18.25 4.99 17.44
C VAL A 116 18.96 4.69 18.74
N GLU A 117 19.35 3.45 18.95
CA GLU A 117 20.17 3.07 20.09
C GLU A 117 21.50 2.51 19.59
N LYS A 118 22.60 3.01 20.16
CA LYS A 118 23.91 2.49 19.83
C LYS A 118 24.19 1.26 20.69
N LEU A 119 24.49 0.15 20.05
CA LEU A 119 24.88 -1.07 20.78
C LEU A 119 26.39 -1.03 21.05
N ILE A 120 26.76 -1.50 22.25
CA ILE A 120 28.16 -1.56 22.65
C ILE A 120 28.77 -2.87 22.13
N ARG A 121 29.94 -2.75 21.48
CA ARG A 121 30.65 -3.92 21.00
C ARG A 121 31.43 -4.55 22.16
N GLU A 122 31.31 -5.87 22.29
CA GLU A 122 32.00 -6.60 23.37
C GLU A 122 33.53 -6.60 23.17
N SER A 123 33.99 -6.50 21.94
CA SER A 123 35.43 -6.52 21.63
C SER A 123 36.13 -5.18 21.84
N GLU A 124 35.41 -4.19 22.28
CA GLU A 124 35.92 -2.87 22.60
C GLU A 124 35.85 -2.59 24.09
#